data_d1a4e455ae60d383b41313ef35456e7d
#
_entry.id   d1a4e455ae60d383b41313ef35456e7d
#
_cell.length_a   1.000
_cell.length_b   1.000
_cell.length_c   1.000
_cell.angle_alpha   90.00
_cell.angle_beta   90.00
_cell.angle_gamma   90.00
#
_symmetry.space_group_name_H-M   'P 1'
#
loop_
_entity.id
_entity.type
_entity.pdbx_description
1 polymer ?
#
loop_
_entity_poly.entity_id
_entity_poly.type
_entity_poly.pdbx_seq_one_letter_code
_entity_poly.pdbx_strand_id
1 'polypeptide(L)'
;MEKTDTAVETEFGWAGLEESNSRERFMEQESKGVSRKPIIRNLILSLTGKCNYKCVYCYASCHPEQEMTVETALRAADIAGSSGRTFILQFTGGEPLLAFPVLKTVTEYVEQKRYPAILQLQTNCSLMTSETADYLKEHNIAVGVSLDGRPPVNDSLRKKKDGNSASEATIRGIRLLAAKKIPIGLTCVVTEANVKSLPGIVQMAFYLGNVRQIGFDLLRCQGRGAGLEPASPEEVSQAMETCYLMAEKLEKATGIHIRFSQLEKIRKVASGKACPFGQCYAMHGEEAYVTSDGKIYACSSLVGKETYLLGDVWSGMDPEKTFLVGKKIEEAMKACRHCPQLCDCGGGCFTRWQGRDGKAEEECAMQQVFAKYI
;
A
#
# COMPACT_ATOMS: atom_id res chain seq x y z
N MET A 1 14.66 25.97 -32.89
CA MET A 1 13.30 25.43 -32.61
C MET A 1 13.51 24.24 -31.67
N GLU A 2 13.64 24.54 -30.39
CA GLU A 2 13.79 23.57 -29.32
C GLU A 2 12.42 23.02 -28.99
N LYS A 3 12.25 21.71 -29.13
CA LYS A 3 11.09 21.00 -28.60
C LYS A 3 11.33 20.81 -27.12
N THR A 4 10.58 21.52 -26.29
CA THR A 4 10.47 21.28 -24.86
C THR A 4 9.86 19.90 -24.63
N ASP A 5 10.67 18.96 -24.15
CA ASP A 5 10.22 17.71 -23.57
C ASP A 5 9.44 18.02 -22.27
N THR A 6 8.13 18.14 -22.39
CA THR A 6 7.24 18.05 -21.23
C THR A 6 7.18 16.57 -20.81
N ALA A 7 8.09 16.19 -19.91
CA ALA A 7 7.98 14.93 -19.19
C ALA A 7 6.63 14.91 -18.47
N VAL A 8 5.76 14.01 -18.90
CA VAL A 8 4.53 13.67 -18.17
C VAL A 8 4.99 13.06 -16.85
N GLU A 9 4.94 13.84 -15.77
CA GLU A 9 5.08 13.36 -14.41
C GLU A 9 3.89 12.45 -14.14
N THR A 10 4.07 11.14 -14.33
CA THR A 10 3.15 10.13 -13.82
C THR A 10 3.26 10.17 -12.29
N GLU A 11 2.35 10.91 -11.68
CA GLU A 11 2.19 10.94 -10.22
C GLU A 11 1.94 9.53 -9.72
N PHE A 12 2.81 9.06 -8.82
CA PHE A 12 2.62 7.80 -8.12
C PHE A 12 1.25 7.81 -7.44
N GLY A 13 0.30 7.08 -8.00
CA GLY A 13 -0.91 6.46 -7.52
C GLY A 13 -1.90 7.15 -6.56
N TRP A 14 -1.62 8.35 -6.08
CA TRP A 14 -2.51 9.05 -5.13
C TRP A 14 -3.11 10.34 -5.70
N ALA A 15 -2.65 10.82 -6.83
CA ALA A 15 -3.02 12.13 -7.38
C ALA A 15 -4.23 12.14 -8.33
N GLY A 16 -4.80 11.00 -8.68
CA GLY A 16 -5.86 10.91 -9.70
C GLY A 16 -7.28 10.67 -9.20
N LEU A 17 -7.48 10.49 -7.89
CA LEU A 17 -8.81 10.28 -7.33
C LEU A 17 -9.34 11.58 -6.77
N GLU A 18 -10.32 12.22 -7.43
CA GLU A 18 -11.11 13.28 -6.82
C GLU A 18 -11.75 12.72 -5.53
N GLU A 19 -11.25 13.16 -4.38
CA GLU A 19 -11.81 12.85 -3.07
C GLU A 19 -13.09 13.65 -2.88
N SER A 20 -14.16 13.22 -3.57
CA SER A 20 -15.49 13.73 -3.24
C SER A 20 -15.88 13.21 -1.85
N ASN A 21 -16.35 14.11 -1.03
CA ASN A 21 -16.84 14.01 0.33
C ASN A 21 -17.42 12.62 0.70
N SER A 22 -16.56 11.66 1.06
CA SER A 22 -16.94 10.28 1.40
C SER A 22 -17.88 10.25 2.62
N ARG A 23 -17.78 11.27 3.49
CA ARG A 23 -18.61 11.41 4.70
C ARG A 23 -20.06 11.78 4.39
N GLU A 24 -20.30 12.70 3.47
CA GLU A 24 -21.68 13.07 3.06
C GLU A 24 -22.37 11.90 2.36
N ARG A 25 -21.63 11.12 1.55
CA ARG A 25 -22.17 9.94 0.88
C ARG A 25 -22.51 8.81 1.84
N PHE A 26 -21.70 8.62 2.89
CA PHE A 26 -21.95 7.61 3.92
C PHE A 26 -23.22 7.97 4.71
N MET A 27 -23.39 9.26 5.05
CA MET A 27 -24.60 9.79 5.71
C MET A 27 -25.82 9.77 4.79
N GLU A 28 -25.67 10.03 3.49
CA GLU A 28 -26.75 9.88 2.51
C GLU A 28 -27.18 8.43 2.29
N GLN A 29 -26.29 7.46 2.47
CA GLN A 29 -26.64 6.03 2.42
C GLN A 29 -27.50 5.60 3.60
N GLU A 30 -27.28 6.18 4.79
CA GLU A 30 -28.15 5.96 5.96
C GLU A 30 -29.59 6.46 5.73
N SER A 31 -29.77 7.54 4.97
CA SER A 31 -31.07 8.20 4.83
C SER A 31 -31.99 7.60 3.77
N LYS A 32 -31.48 6.81 2.82
CA LYS A 32 -32.24 6.40 1.61
C LYS A 32 -32.62 4.94 1.51
N GLY A 33 -32.23 4.06 2.46
CA GLY A 33 -32.67 2.65 2.53
C GLY A 33 -32.46 1.84 1.25
N VAL A 34 -31.65 2.29 0.29
CA VAL A 34 -31.47 1.66 -1.01
C VAL A 34 -30.17 0.85 -0.99
N SER A 35 -30.29 -0.45 -1.17
CA SER A 35 -29.19 -1.38 -1.43
C SER A 35 -28.47 -1.00 -2.75
N ARG A 36 -27.56 -0.04 -2.67
CA ARG A 36 -26.68 0.29 -3.80
C ARG A 36 -25.46 -0.62 -3.74
N LYS A 37 -25.04 -1.15 -4.90
CA LYS A 37 -23.79 -1.91 -5.02
C LYS A 37 -22.63 -1.08 -4.47
N PRO A 38 -21.73 -1.67 -3.67
CA PRO A 38 -20.55 -0.97 -3.17
C PRO A 38 -19.73 -0.38 -4.31
N ILE A 39 -19.26 0.86 -4.14
CA ILE A 39 -18.37 1.52 -5.10
C ILE A 39 -16.95 1.21 -4.65
N ILE A 40 -16.24 0.41 -5.42
CA ILE A 40 -14.85 0.08 -5.12
C ILE A 40 -13.95 1.18 -5.67
N ARG A 41 -13.13 1.76 -4.80
CA ARG A 41 -12.09 2.72 -5.15
C ARG A 41 -10.68 2.12 -5.04
N ASN A 42 -10.54 1.04 -4.28
CA ASN A 42 -9.29 0.31 -4.14
C ASN A 42 -9.53 -1.19 -4.26
N LEU A 43 -9.20 -1.75 -5.42
CA LEU A 43 -9.19 -3.19 -5.66
C LEU A 43 -7.77 -3.71 -5.51
N ILE A 44 -7.57 -4.65 -4.59
CA ILE A 44 -6.27 -5.29 -4.37
C ILE A 44 -6.40 -6.78 -4.70
N LEU A 45 -5.66 -7.24 -5.70
CA LEU A 45 -5.62 -8.64 -6.09
C LEU A 45 -4.39 -9.33 -5.50
N SER A 46 -4.62 -10.29 -4.61
CA SER A 46 -3.60 -11.21 -4.12
C SER A 46 -3.43 -12.35 -5.11
N LEU A 47 -2.60 -12.14 -6.14
CA LEU A 47 -2.47 -13.07 -7.27
C LEU A 47 -2.00 -14.45 -6.84
N THR A 48 -1.26 -14.57 -5.75
CA THR A 48 -0.83 -15.82 -5.13
C THR A 48 -0.34 -15.57 -3.71
N GLY A 49 -0.51 -16.52 -2.80
CA GLY A 49 0.14 -16.48 -1.48
C GLY A 49 1.56 -17.04 -1.50
N LYS A 50 1.99 -17.67 -2.61
CA LYS A 50 3.38 -18.13 -2.75
C LYS A 50 4.33 -16.93 -2.82
N CYS A 51 5.48 -17.06 -2.16
CA CYS A 51 6.54 -16.07 -2.21
C CYS A 51 7.89 -16.76 -2.25
N ASN A 52 8.84 -16.23 -2.98
CA ASN A 52 10.24 -16.70 -2.98
C ASN A 52 11.04 -16.16 -1.77
N TYR A 53 10.44 -15.25 -0.97
CA TYR A 53 10.99 -14.77 0.30
C TYR A 53 10.26 -15.39 1.51
N LYS A 54 10.94 -15.33 2.68
CA LYS A 54 10.41 -15.71 3.99
C LYS A 54 10.72 -14.59 5.00
N CYS A 55 10.19 -13.38 4.74
CA CYS A 55 10.37 -12.24 5.64
C CYS A 55 9.90 -12.57 7.06
N VAL A 56 10.69 -12.16 8.07
CA VAL A 56 10.44 -12.54 9.48
C VAL A 56 9.13 -11.97 10.02
N TYR A 57 8.66 -10.85 9.51
CA TYR A 57 7.47 -10.11 9.95
C TYR A 57 6.26 -10.27 9.01
N CYS A 58 6.28 -11.17 8.04
CA CYS A 58 5.24 -11.23 7.01
C CYS A 58 3.86 -11.54 7.59
N TYR A 59 2.96 -10.55 7.56
CA TYR A 59 1.57 -10.71 8.00
C TYR A 59 0.75 -11.59 7.05
N ALA A 60 1.11 -11.61 5.75
CA ALA A 60 0.42 -12.39 4.73
C ALA A 60 0.84 -13.87 4.67
N SER A 61 1.60 -14.35 5.65
CA SER A 61 2.06 -15.75 5.68
C SER A 61 0.95 -16.78 5.93
N CYS A 62 -0.25 -16.32 6.28
CA CYS A 62 -1.44 -17.14 6.45
C CYS A 62 -2.44 -17.02 5.28
N HIS A 63 -2.12 -16.26 4.24
CA HIS A 63 -2.99 -16.15 3.07
C HIS A 63 -2.96 -17.42 2.22
N PRO A 64 -4.05 -17.73 1.47
CA PRO A 64 -4.10 -18.91 0.60
C PRO A 64 -2.90 -18.96 -0.37
N GLU A 65 -2.17 -20.08 -0.39
CA GLU A 65 -0.94 -20.21 -1.19
C GLU A 65 -1.19 -20.43 -2.70
N GLN A 66 -2.39 -20.83 -3.09
CA GLN A 66 -2.72 -21.08 -4.49
C GLN A 66 -2.50 -19.84 -5.37
N GLU A 67 -2.34 -20.05 -6.65
CA GLU A 67 -2.36 -18.99 -7.66
C GLU A 67 -3.82 -18.65 -8.00
N MET A 68 -4.13 -17.36 -8.15
CA MET A 68 -5.44 -16.88 -8.57
C MET A 68 -5.69 -17.30 -10.02
N THR A 69 -6.86 -17.88 -10.27
CA THR A 69 -7.26 -18.19 -11.65
C THR A 69 -7.55 -16.90 -12.42
N VAL A 70 -7.34 -16.93 -13.73
CA VAL A 70 -7.70 -15.80 -14.62
C VAL A 70 -9.16 -15.43 -14.42
N GLU A 71 -10.07 -16.40 -14.39
CA GLU A 71 -11.50 -16.15 -14.21
C GLU A 71 -11.80 -15.40 -12.91
N THR A 72 -11.19 -15.82 -11.79
CA THR A 72 -11.32 -15.13 -10.50
C THR A 72 -10.85 -13.67 -10.58
N ALA A 73 -9.70 -13.44 -11.21
CA ALA A 73 -9.14 -12.10 -11.35
C ALA A 73 -9.99 -11.16 -12.23
N LEU A 74 -10.51 -11.67 -13.35
CA LEU A 74 -11.37 -10.90 -14.25
C LEU A 74 -12.72 -10.56 -13.59
N ARG A 75 -13.34 -11.49 -12.85
CA ARG A 75 -14.56 -11.21 -12.08
C ARG A 75 -14.33 -10.12 -11.03
N ALA A 76 -13.20 -10.16 -10.34
CA ALA A 76 -12.86 -9.10 -9.39
C ALA A 76 -12.71 -7.73 -10.08
N ALA A 77 -12.07 -7.69 -11.26
CA ALA A 77 -11.96 -6.47 -12.05
C ALA A 77 -13.33 -5.94 -12.51
N ASP A 78 -14.26 -6.83 -12.90
CA ASP A 78 -15.63 -6.46 -13.27
C ASP A 78 -16.42 -5.87 -12.10
N ILE A 79 -16.26 -6.40 -10.88
CA ILE A 79 -16.91 -5.86 -9.67
C ILE A 79 -16.49 -4.40 -9.47
N ALA A 80 -15.20 -4.08 -9.54
CA ALA A 80 -14.72 -2.72 -9.38
C ALA A 80 -15.06 -1.82 -10.59
N GLY A 81 -14.84 -2.32 -11.81
CA GLY A 81 -15.05 -1.56 -13.05
C GLY A 81 -16.51 -1.25 -13.35
N SER A 82 -17.45 -2.05 -12.80
CA SER A 82 -18.90 -1.91 -13.06
C SER A 82 -19.49 -0.55 -12.63
N SER A 83 -18.83 0.16 -11.74
CA SER A 83 -19.25 1.51 -11.29
C SER A 83 -18.96 2.60 -12.31
N GLY A 84 -18.06 2.37 -13.27
CA GLY A 84 -17.53 3.38 -14.20
C GLY A 84 -16.71 4.48 -13.54
N ARG A 85 -16.43 4.37 -12.23
CA ARG A 85 -15.60 5.34 -11.49
C ARG A 85 -14.15 4.92 -11.49
N THR A 86 -13.25 5.89 -11.40
CA THR A 86 -11.81 5.63 -11.28
C THR A 86 -11.51 4.87 -9.99
N PHE A 87 -10.72 3.81 -10.11
CA PHE A 87 -10.28 2.99 -8.99
C PHE A 87 -8.81 2.60 -9.14
N ILE A 88 -8.17 2.34 -8.02
CA ILE A 88 -6.84 1.75 -7.97
C ILE A 88 -6.99 0.23 -8.13
N LEU A 89 -6.22 -0.38 -9.02
CA LEU A 89 -6.06 -1.81 -9.13
C LEU A 89 -4.62 -2.16 -8.78
N GLN A 90 -4.45 -2.73 -7.59
CA GLN A 90 -3.12 -3.11 -7.09
C GLN A 90 -2.91 -4.62 -7.19
N PHE A 91 -1.86 -5.02 -7.87
CA PHE A 91 -1.37 -6.39 -7.89
C PHE A 91 -0.43 -6.63 -6.71
N THR A 92 -0.72 -7.64 -5.91
CA THR A 92 0.03 -8.04 -4.73
C THR A 92 -0.07 -9.55 -4.48
N GLY A 93 0.28 -10.01 -3.29
CA GLY A 93 0.19 -11.40 -2.86
C GLY A 93 1.35 -11.75 -1.94
N GLY A 94 1.88 -12.97 -2.07
CA GLY A 94 3.20 -13.28 -1.55
C GLY A 94 4.26 -12.56 -2.38
N GLU A 95 4.45 -13.02 -3.64
CA GLU A 95 5.19 -12.28 -4.67
C GLU A 95 4.41 -12.34 -5.98
N PRO A 96 3.80 -11.24 -6.42
CA PRO A 96 2.90 -11.23 -7.58
C PRO A 96 3.62 -11.56 -8.91
N LEU A 97 4.92 -11.35 -9.02
CA LEU A 97 5.67 -11.70 -10.23
C LEU A 97 5.80 -13.22 -10.44
N LEU A 98 5.47 -14.05 -9.44
CA LEU A 98 5.31 -15.50 -9.63
C LEU A 98 4.08 -15.84 -10.48
N ALA A 99 3.07 -14.95 -10.48
CA ALA A 99 1.84 -15.07 -11.26
C ALA A 99 1.75 -13.99 -12.36
N PHE A 100 2.89 -13.63 -12.96
CA PHE A 100 2.98 -12.57 -13.97
C PHE A 100 2.05 -12.80 -15.18
N PRO A 101 1.81 -14.02 -15.68
CA PRO A 101 0.82 -14.26 -16.74
C PRO A 101 -0.61 -13.79 -16.36
N VAL A 102 -1.04 -14.01 -15.11
CA VAL A 102 -2.35 -13.54 -14.63
C VAL A 102 -2.38 -12.02 -14.60
N LEU A 103 -1.31 -11.36 -14.10
CA LEU A 103 -1.18 -9.90 -14.10
C LEU A 103 -1.34 -9.34 -15.51
N LYS A 104 -0.65 -9.90 -16.50
CA LYS A 104 -0.77 -9.49 -17.91
C LYS A 104 -2.21 -9.58 -18.39
N THR A 105 -2.84 -10.74 -18.23
CA THR A 105 -4.21 -10.95 -18.69
C THR A 105 -5.20 -9.96 -18.07
N VAL A 106 -5.07 -9.66 -16.77
CA VAL A 106 -5.92 -8.68 -16.09
C VAL A 106 -5.68 -7.27 -16.61
N THR A 107 -4.42 -6.90 -16.82
CA THR A 107 -4.05 -5.57 -17.36
C THR A 107 -4.68 -5.37 -18.75
N GLU A 108 -4.47 -6.30 -19.66
CA GLU A 108 -5.00 -6.27 -21.01
C GLU A 108 -6.55 -6.25 -21.02
N TYR A 109 -7.16 -7.02 -20.12
CA TYR A 109 -8.62 -7.04 -19.97
C TYR A 109 -9.19 -5.70 -19.51
N VAL A 110 -8.60 -5.10 -18.49
CA VAL A 110 -9.03 -3.80 -17.94
C VAL A 110 -8.91 -2.70 -19.00
N GLU A 111 -7.84 -2.72 -19.81
CA GLU A 111 -7.65 -1.82 -20.94
C GLU A 111 -8.67 -2.05 -22.05
N GLN A 112 -8.89 -3.30 -22.45
CA GLN A 112 -9.89 -3.66 -23.44
C GLN A 112 -11.30 -3.23 -23.04
N LYS A 113 -11.66 -3.40 -21.77
CA LYS A 113 -12.93 -2.96 -21.18
C LYS A 113 -12.99 -1.43 -20.99
N ARG A 114 -11.87 -0.72 -21.12
CA ARG A 114 -11.73 0.71 -20.85
C ARG A 114 -12.20 1.07 -19.43
N TYR A 115 -11.90 0.20 -18.46
CA TYR A 115 -12.14 0.52 -17.06
C TYR A 115 -11.17 1.63 -16.62
N PRO A 116 -11.64 2.65 -15.89
CA PRO A 116 -10.81 3.76 -15.44
C PRO A 116 -9.94 3.34 -14.25
N ALA A 117 -9.03 2.37 -14.46
CA ALA A 117 -8.16 1.80 -13.44
C ALA A 117 -6.78 2.45 -13.44
N ILE A 118 -6.26 2.75 -12.23
CA ILE A 118 -4.88 3.13 -12.00
C ILE A 118 -4.14 1.88 -11.55
N LEU A 119 -3.25 1.37 -12.40
CA LEU A 119 -2.58 0.09 -12.18
C LEU A 119 -1.35 0.25 -11.29
N GLN A 120 -1.21 -0.63 -10.29
CA GLN A 120 -0.09 -0.65 -9.36
C GLN A 120 0.41 -2.07 -9.11
N LEU A 121 1.71 -2.23 -8.94
CA LEU A 121 2.36 -3.48 -8.55
C LEU A 121 3.14 -3.27 -7.25
N GLN A 122 2.88 -4.11 -6.22
CA GLN A 122 3.70 -4.19 -5.02
C GLN A 122 4.50 -5.48 -5.01
N THR A 123 5.84 -5.38 -5.12
CA THR A 123 6.74 -6.53 -5.31
C THR A 123 8.00 -6.45 -4.44
N ASN A 124 8.63 -7.61 -4.17
CA ASN A 124 9.99 -7.64 -3.64
C ASN A 124 11.06 -7.38 -4.73
N CYS A 125 10.64 -7.26 -5.99
CA CYS A 125 11.46 -6.91 -7.15
C CYS A 125 12.57 -7.92 -7.54
N SER A 126 12.71 -9.04 -6.82
CA SER A 126 13.80 -9.99 -7.05
C SER A 126 13.64 -10.81 -8.33
N LEU A 127 12.41 -10.91 -8.84
CA LEU A 127 12.06 -11.63 -10.08
C LEU A 127 11.94 -10.69 -11.29
N MET A 128 12.28 -9.42 -11.12
CA MET A 128 12.23 -8.44 -12.21
C MET A 128 13.17 -8.81 -13.34
N THR A 129 12.63 -8.85 -14.56
CA THR A 129 13.38 -9.04 -15.81
C THR A 129 13.28 -7.81 -16.69
N SER A 130 14.09 -7.71 -17.75
CA SER A 130 13.97 -6.62 -18.72
C SER A 130 12.60 -6.63 -19.41
N GLU A 131 12.10 -7.82 -19.77
CA GLU A 131 10.79 -7.99 -20.38
C GLU A 131 9.67 -7.53 -19.46
N THR A 132 9.71 -7.95 -18.19
CA THR A 132 8.74 -7.50 -17.18
C THR A 132 8.76 -5.98 -17.03
N ALA A 133 9.96 -5.38 -16.96
CA ALA A 133 10.08 -3.93 -16.83
C ALA A 133 9.54 -3.17 -18.06
N ASP A 134 9.79 -3.69 -19.27
CA ASP A 134 9.24 -3.11 -20.51
C ASP A 134 7.70 -3.16 -20.50
N TYR A 135 7.12 -4.29 -20.10
CA TYR A 135 5.68 -4.45 -19.97
C TYR A 135 5.07 -3.46 -18.96
N LEU A 136 5.66 -3.36 -17.76
CA LEU A 136 5.19 -2.43 -16.73
C LEU A 136 5.21 -0.98 -17.21
N LYS A 137 6.22 -0.61 -18.00
CA LYS A 137 6.35 0.73 -18.59
C LYS A 137 5.31 0.97 -19.68
N GLU A 138 5.12 0.03 -20.59
CA GLU A 138 4.18 0.10 -21.70
C GLU A 138 2.74 0.33 -21.19
N HIS A 139 2.36 -0.41 -20.14
CA HIS A 139 1.02 -0.35 -19.55
C HIS A 139 0.90 0.65 -18.38
N ASN A 140 1.88 1.54 -18.18
CA ASN A 140 1.87 2.56 -17.12
C ASN A 140 1.57 1.99 -15.71
N ILE A 141 2.10 0.80 -15.38
CA ILE A 141 1.92 0.18 -14.07
C ILE A 141 2.91 0.81 -13.08
N ALA A 142 2.41 1.50 -12.07
CA ALA A 142 3.23 2.08 -11.02
C ALA A 142 3.84 0.97 -10.14
N VAL A 143 5.13 1.10 -9.79
CA VAL A 143 5.86 0.04 -9.08
C VAL A 143 6.25 0.47 -7.68
N GLY A 144 5.71 -0.25 -6.68
CA GLY A 144 6.16 -0.23 -5.30
C GLY A 144 7.13 -1.38 -5.03
N VAL A 145 8.28 -1.09 -4.47
CA VAL A 145 9.30 -2.09 -4.15
C VAL A 145 9.51 -2.19 -2.65
N SER A 146 9.52 -3.40 -2.17
CA SER A 146 9.73 -3.70 -0.74
C SER A 146 11.22 -3.76 -0.41
N LEU A 147 11.71 -2.83 0.43
CA LEU A 147 13.09 -2.76 0.90
C LEU A 147 13.14 -2.13 2.30
N ASP A 148 13.83 -2.76 3.27
CA ASP A 148 13.79 -2.37 4.69
C ASP A 148 15.04 -1.65 5.19
N GLY A 149 15.97 -1.34 4.32
CA GLY A 149 17.21 -0.67 4.68
C GLY A 149 18.40 -1.05 3.81
N ARG A 150 19.60 -0.76 4.31
CA ARG A 150 20.85 -1.19 3.68
C ARG A 150 20.94 -2.72 3.65
N PRO A 151 21.76 -3.32 2.76
CA PRO A 151 21.80 -4.77 2.56
C PRO A 151 21.85 -5.62 3.85
N PRO A 152 22.73 -5.39 4.82
CA PRO A 152 22.77 -6.22 6.04
C PRO A 152 21.47 -6.19 6.84
N VAL A 153 20.81 -5.02 6.92
CA VAL A 153 19.55 -4.84 7.63
C VAL A 153 18.41 -5.50 6.87
N ASN A 154 18.32 -5.25 5.57
CA ASN A 154 17.28 -5.85 4.75
C ASN A 154 17.39 -7.38 4.73
N ASP A 155 18.60 -7.95 4.60
CA ASP A 155 18.80 -9.40 4.56
C ASP A 155 18.51 -10.10 5.89
N SER A 156 18.62 -9.39 7.02
CA SER A 156 18.21 -9.92 8.32
C SER A 156 16.69 -10.08 8.44
N LEU A 157 15.93 -9.20 7.79
CA LEU A 157 14.46 -9.12 7.87
C LEU A 157 13.78 -9.83 6.69
N ARG A 158 14.26 -9.61 5.46
CA ARG A 158 13.72 -10.20 4.22
C ARG A 158 14.63 -11.32 3.73
N LYS A 159 14.38 -12.51 4.26
CA LYS A 159 15.18 -13.70 3.90
C LYS A 159 14.65 -14.35 2.62
N LYS A 160 15.53 -14.66 1.66
CA LYS A 160 15.19 -15.55 0.56
C LYS A 160 15.11 -17.00 1.04
N LYS A 161 14.22 -17.78 0.42
CA LYS A 161 14.06 -19.21 0.75
C LYS A 161 15.28 -20.05 0.36
N ASP A 162 16.05 -19.62 -0.65
CA ASP A 162 17.26 -20.26 -1.13
C ASP A 162 18.54 -19.90 -0.35
N GLY A 163 18.41 -19.04 0.68
CA GLY A 163 19.52 -18.60 1.53
C GLY A 163 20.43 -17.52 0.93
N ASN A 164 20.20 -17.10 -0.32
CA ASN A 164 20.95 -16.02 -0.96
C ASN A 164 20.53 -14.64 -0.45
N SER A 165 21.33 -13.60 -0.74
CA SER A 165 21.01 -12.22 -0.38
C SER A 165 19.71 -11.74 -1.05
N ALA A 166 18.75 -11.32 -0.24
CA ALA A 166 17.53 -10.69 -0.69
C ALA A 166 17.80 -9.30 -1.28
N SER A 167 18.71 -8.55 -0.64
CA SER A 167 19.09 -7.20 -1.07
C SER A 167 19.72 -7.19 -2.45
N GLU A 168 20.65 -8.11 -2.73
CA GLU A 168 21.29 -8.20 -4.05
C GLU A 168 20.25 -8.42 -5.15
N ALA A 169 19.32 -9.36 -4.95
CA ALA A 169 18.30 -9.66 -5.92
C ALA A 169 17.31 -8.47 -6.11
N THR A 170 16.88 -7.84 -5.01
CA THR A 170 16.00 -6.66 -5.05
C THR A 170 16.68 -5.47 -5.75
N ILE A 171 17.93 -5.15 -5.37
CA ILE A 171 18.70 -4.03 -5.97
C ILE A 171 18.94 -4.27 -7.46
N ARG A 172 19.22 -5.51 -7.87
CA ARG A 172 19.34 -5.86 -9.30
C ARG A 172 18.05 -5.54 -10.06
N GLY A 173 16.88 -5.92 -9.51
CA GLY A 173 15.58 -5.58 -10.10
C GLY A 173 15.33 -4.08 -10.17
N ILE A 174 15.65 -3.33 -9.11
CA ILE A 174 15.52 -1.86 -9.09
C ILE A 174 16.41 -1.22 -10.17
N ARG A 175 17.63 -1.72 -10.37
CA ARG A 175 18.53 -1.22 -11.42
C ARG A 175 17.99 -1.48 -12.83
N LEU A 176 17.30 -2.59 -13.06
CA LEU A 176 16.60 -2.84 -14.34
C LEU A 176 15.50 -1.80 -14.57
N LEU A 177 14.69 -1.51 -13.54
CA LEU A 177 13.68 -0.45 -13.61
C LEU A 177 14.30 0.93 -13.86
N ALA A 178 15.42 1.25 -13.19
CA ALA A 178 16.15 2.50 -13.38
C ALA A 178 16.70 2.64 -14.81
N ALA A 179 17.25 1.57 -15.39
CA ALA A 179 17.74 1.55 -16.77
C ALA A 179 16.63 1.82 -17.79
N LYS A 180 15.38 1.46 -17.47
CA LYS A 180 14.16 1.76 -18.27
C LYS A 180 13.53 3.10 -17.92
N LYS A 181 14.15 3.90 -17.02
CA LYS A 181 13.63 5.18 -16.51
C LYS A 181 12.27 5.06 -15.85
N ILE A 182 11.99 3.94 -15.18
CA ILE A 182 10.77 3.71 -14.40
C ILE A 182 11.00 4.22 -12.99
N PRO A 183 10.24 5.24 -12.54
CA PRO A 183 10.28 5.68 -11.16
C PRO A 183 9.61 4.65 -10.25
N ILE A 184 10.09 4.53 -9.00
CA ILE A 184 9.55 3.59 -8.02
C ILE A 184 9.24 4.25 -6.68
N GLY A 185 8.30 3.65 -5.94
CA GLY A 185 8.14 3.87 -4.50
C GLY A 185 8.82 2.75 -3.70
N LEU A 186 9.45 3.08 -2.57
CA LEU A 186 9.91 2.09 -1.60
C LEU A 186 8.88 1.93 -0.50
N THR A 187 8.60 0.68 -0.11
CA THR A 187 7.85 0.34 1.11
C THR A 187 8.80 -0.33 2.09
N CYS A 188 8.99 0.31 3.25
CA CYS A 188 9.86 -0.16 4.32
C CYS A 188 9.01 -0.55 5.52
N VAL A 189 9.11 -1.80 5.98
CA VAL A 189 8.48 -2.22 7.24
C VAL A 189 9.38 -1.82 8.41
N VAL A 190 8.81 -1.05 9.34
CA VAL A 190 9.49 -0.57 10.54
C VAL A 190 9.26 -1.55 11.67
N THR A 191 10.34 -2.04 12.25
CA THR A 191 10.39 -2.97 13.38
C THR A 191 11.39 -2.47 14.42
N GLU A 192 11.39 -3.04 15.62
CA GLU A 192 12.45 -2.80 16.60
C GLU A 192 13.85 -3.06 16.02
N ALA A 193 13.99 -4.10 15.18
CA ALA A 193 15.28 -4.52 14.63
C ALA A 193 15.90 -3.53 13.62
N ASN A 194 15.10 -2.68 12.96
CA ASN A 194 15.62 -1.77 11.94
C ASN A 194 15.35 -0.28 12.20
N VAL A 195 14.55 0.08 13.19
CA VAL A 195 14.15 1.48 13.43
C VAL A 195 15.35 2.43 13.52
N LYS A 196 16.40 2.05 14.21
CA LYS A 196 17.64 2.85 14.34
C LYS A 196 18.44 2.96 13.03
N SER A 197 18.18 2.08 12.08
CA SER A 197 18.88 2.01 10.78
C SER A 197 18.08 2.63 9.63
N LEU A 198 16.88 3.17 9.88
CA LEU A 198 15.98 3.74 8.85
C LEU A 198 16.61 4.88 8.04
N PRO A 199 17.48 5.76 8.59
CA PRO A 199 18.16 6.74 7.75
C PRO A 199 18.96 6.11 6.61
N GLY A 200 19.38 4.85 6.75
CA GLY A 200 20.03 4.07 5.67
C GLY A 200 19.14 3.81 4.47
N ILE A 201 17.81 3.67 4.63
CA ILE A 201 16.89 3.51 3.49
C ILE A 201 16.77 4.80 2.68
N VAL A 202 16.81 5.97 3.35
CA VAL A 202 16.81 7.27 2.68
C VAL A 202 18.06 7.41 1.81
N GLN A 203 19.23 7.09 2.36
CA GLN A 203 20.48 7.11 1.59
C GLN A 203 20.44 6.13 0.41
N MET A 204 19.89 4.92 0.60
CA MET A 204 19.72 3.95 -0.48
C MET A 204 18.79 4.49 -1.57
N ALA A 205 17.71 5.18 -1.21
CA ALA A 205 16.77 5.75 -2.17
C ALA A 205 17.44 6.79 -3.08
N PHE A 206 18.28 7.67 -2.52
CA PHE A 206 19.08 8.62 -3.32
C PHE A 206 20.13 7.92 -4.17
N TYR A 207 20.83 6.92 -3.61
CA TYR A 207 21.83 6.14 -4.35
C TYR A 207 21.25 5.39 -5.55
N LEU A 208 20.03 4.83 -5.43
CA LEU A 208 19.35 4.11 -6.50
C LEU A 208 18.87 5.03 -7.65
N GLY A 209 18.64 6.30 -7.38
CA GLY A 209 18.40 7.37 -8.36
C GLY A 209 17.01 7.41 -8.99
N ASN A 210 16.26 6.30 -8.99
CA ASN A 210 14.90 6.23 -9.55
C ASN A 210 13.79 6.15 -8.48
N VAL A 211 14.13 6.23 -7.21
CA VAL A 211 13.14 6.31 -6.12
C VAL A 211 12.55 7.71 -6.07
N ARG A 212 11.22 7.80 -5.96
CA ARG A 212 10.48 9.07 -5.87
C ARG A 212 9.63 9.16 -4.61
N GLN A 213 9.45 8.04 -3.91
CA GLN A 213 8.66 7.99 -2.69
C GLN A 213 9.17 6.92 -1.73
N ILE A 214 9.07 7.19 -0.42
CA ILE A 214 9.27 6.20 0.64
C ILE A 214 8.00 6.16 1.49
N GLY A 215 7.45 4.96 1.69
CA GLY A 215 6.39 4.66 2.64
C GLY A 215 6.91 3.83 3.80
N PHE A 216 6.71 4.28 5.03
CA PHE A 216 7.01 3.51 6.23
C PHE A 216 5.76 2.76 6.69
N ASP A 217 5.82 1.44 6.70
CA ASP A 217 4.75 0.57 7.18
C ASP A 217 5.15 -0.03 8.54
N LEU A 218 4.50 0.40 9.62
CA LEU A 218 4.79 -0.13 10.94
C LEU A 218 4.43 -1.61 11.04
N LEU A 219 5.17 -2.36 11.84
CA LEU A 219 4.98 -3.79 12.07
C LEU A 219 3.51 -4.11 12.34
N ARG A 220 2.99 -5.13 11.66
CA ARG A 220 1.73 -5.77 12.01
C ARG A 220 2.03 -7.05 12.77
N CYS A 221 1.61 -7.11 14.04
CA CYS A 221 1.79 -8.28 14.90
C CYS A 221 0.84 -9.42 14.48
N GLN A 222 0.99 -9.89 13.23
CA GLN A 222 0.16 -10.93 12.60
C GLN A 222 1.02 -11.83 11.72
N GLY A 223 0.53 -13.05 11.43
CA GLY A 223 1.30 -14.02 10.66
C GLY A 223 2.64 -14.32 11.32
N ARG A 224 3.74 -14.30 10.57
CA ARG A 224 5.09 -14.46 11.15
C ARG A 224 5.53 -13.29 12.04
N GLY A 225 4.91 -12.14 11.92
CA GLY A 225 5.16 -10.99 12.78
C GLY A 225 4.46 -11.06 14.14
N ALA A 226 3.62 -12.06 14.42
CA ALA A 226 2.82 -12.14 15.64
C ALA A 226 3.65 -12.21 16.95
N GLY A 227 4.88 -12.72 16.85
CA GLY A 227 5.81 -12.82 18.00
C GLY A 227 6.90 -11.74 18.01
N LEU A 228 6.79 -10.70 17.17
CA LEU A 228 7.74 -9.60 17.12
C LEU A 228 7.20 -8.39 17.86
N GLU A 229 8.11 -7.69 18.54
CA GLU A 229 7.78 -6.42 19.18
C GLU A 229 7.86 -5.25 18.19
N PRO A 230 6.93 -4.29 18.24
CA PRO A 230 7.05 -3.05 17.50
C PRO A 230 8.19 -2.18 18.07
N ALA A 231 8.72 -1.28 17.27
CA ALA A 231 9.65 -0.26 17.75
C ALA A 231 8.94 0.68 18.75
N SER A 232 9.67 1.20 19.73
CA SER A 232 9.10 2.14 20.70
C SER A 232 8.69 3.46 20.03
N PRO A 233 7.69 4.19 20.57
CA PRO A 233 7.27 5.48 20.05
C PRO A 233 8.43 6.49 19.97
N GLU A 234 9.34 6.48 20.94
CA GLU A 234 10.51 7.37 21.02
C GLU A 234 11.49 7.05 19.88
N GLU A 235 11.80 5.77 19.67
CA GLU A 235 12.68 5.33 18.58
C GLU A 235 12.09 5.65 17.22
N VAL A 236 10.77 5.45 17.03
CA VAL A 236 10.07 5.82 15.80
C VAL A 236 10.14 7.32 15.57
N SER A 237 9.87 8.15 16.58
CA SER A 237 9.96 9.61 16.47
C SER A 237 11.35 10.05 16.02
N GLN A 238 12.39 9.58 16.72
CA GLN A 238 13.77 9.93 16.41
C GLN A 238 14.19 9.48 15.00
N ALA A 239 13.80 8.27 14.61
CA ALA A 239 14.11 7.73 13.30
C ALA A 239 13.43 8.51 12.18
N MET A 240 12.13 8.84 12.32
CA MET A 240 11.38 9.60 11.30
C MET A 240 11.94 11.02 11.13
N GLU A 241 12.24 11.70 12.23
CA GLU A 241 12.85 13.03 12.19
C GLU A 241 14.22 12.99 11.49
N THR A 242 15.06 12.02 11.85
CA THR A 242 16.36 11.83 11.19
C THR A 242 16.21 11.50 9.69
N CYS A 243 15.24 10.67 9.31
CA CYS A 243 14.96 10.36 7.92
C CYS A 243 14.55 11.61 7.13
N TYR A 244 13.66 12.44 7.70
CA TYR A 244 13.20 13.66 7.07
C TYR A 244 14.35 14.64 6.84
N LEU A 245 15.09 14.97 7.90
CA LEU A 245 16.24 15.89 7.83
C LEU A 245 17.34 15.41 6.88
N MET A 246 17.55 14.08 6.83
CA MET A 246 18.48 13.48 5.87
C MET A 246 18.01 13.65 4.44
N ALA A 247 16.73 13.41 4.18
CA ALA A 247 16.15 13.59 2.84
C ALA A 247 16.29 15.05 2.38
N GLU A 248 15.95 16.03 3.22
CA GLU A 248 16.16 17.45 2.90
C GLU A 248 17.62 17.79 2.56
N LYS A 249 18.56 17.27 3.37
CA LYS A 249 20.00 17.49 3.12
C LYS A 249 20.44 16.91 1.79
N LEU A 250 19.99 15.67 1.47
CA LEU A 250 20.37 15.01 0.22
C LEU A 250 19.67 15.64 -0.99
N GLU A 251 18.43 16.09 -0.84
CA GLU A 251 17.73 16.85 -1.87
C GLU A 251 18.48 18.15 -2.25
N LYS A 252 18.90 18.94 -1.26
CA LYS A 252 19.71 20.14 -1.46
C LYS A 252 21.03 19.85 -2.19
N ALA A 253 21.63 18.69 -1.94
CA ALA A 253 22.90 18.28 -2.55
C ALA A 253 22.75 17.69 -3.96
N THR A 254 21.62 17.04 -4.27
CA THR A 254 21.45 16.25 -5.51
C THR A 254 20.40 16.81 -6.46
N GLY A 255 19.51 17.68 -5.99
CA GLY A 255 18.32 18.14 -6.72
C GLY A 255 17.23 17.07 -6.88
N ILE A 256 17.38 15.89 -6.28
CA ILE A 256 16.38 14.81 -6.35
C ILE A 256 15.41 14.97 -5.19
N HIS A 257 14.11 15.12 -5.49
CA HIS A 257 13.07 15.15 -4.48
C HIS A 257 12.51 13.74 -4.23
N ILE A 258 12.45 13.31 -2.94
CA ILE A 258 11.84 12.05 -2.51
C ILE A 258 10.74 12.35 -1.50
N ARG A 259 9.52 11.97 -1.83
CA ARG A 259 8.33 12.17 -0.98
C ARG A 259 8.24 11.10 0.11
N PHE A 260 7.71 11.45 1.27
CA PHE A 260 7.26 10.49 2.29
C PHE A 260 5.75 10.33 2.22
N SER A 261 5.27 9.10 2.05
CA SER A 261 3.83 8.82 1.90
C SER A 261 2.99 9.38 3.05
N GLN A 262 3.52 9.32 4.28
CA GLN A 262 2.86 9.82 5.48
C GLN A 262 2.73 11.35 5.45
N LEU A 263 3.79 12.05 5.08
CA LEU A 263 3.78 13.51 4.97
C LEU A 263 2.81 13.98 3.89
N GLU A 264 2.79 13.32 2.72
CA GLU A 264 1.85 13.65 1.65
C GLU A 264 0.39 13.44 2.08
N LYS A 265 0.11 12.37 2.84
CA LYS A 265 -1.20 12.15 3.44
C LYS A 265 -1.60 13.32 4.35
N ILE A 266 -0.71 13.70 5.26
CA ILE A 266 -0.94 14.76 6.25
C ILE A 266 -1.16 16.11 5.54
N ARG A 267 -0.33 16.44 4.54
CA ARG A 267 -0.47 17.65 3.73
C ARG A 267 -1.82 17.75 3.01
N LYS A 268 -2.33 16.62 2.49
CA LYS A 268 -3.66 16.59 1.87
C LYS A 268 -4.77 16.87 2.89
N VAL A 269 -4.68 16.31 4.09
CA VAL A 269 -5.67 16.54 5.15
C VAL A 269 -5.61 18.00 5.62
N ALA A 270 -4.42 18.51 5.94
CA ALA A 270 -4.22 19.87 6.41
C ALA A 270 -4.65 20.94 5.38
N SER A 271 -4.48 20.65 4.09
CA SER A 271 -4.95 21.53 3.00
C SER A 271 -6.45 21.37 2.64
N GLY A 272 -7.19 20.54 3.36
CA GLY A 272 -8.61 20.25 3.09
C GLY A 272 -8.86 19.44 1.81
N LYS A 273 -7.81 18.92 1.16
CA LYS A 273 -7.93 18.07 -0.04
C LYS A 273 -8.31 16.63 0.30
N ALA A 274 -8.18 16.23 1.54
CA ALA A 274 -8.60 14.92 2.05
C ALA A 274 -9.24 15.06 3.43
N CYS A 275 -10.20 14.17 3.74
CA CYS A 275 -10.75 14.05 5.08
C CYS A 275 -9.83 13.17 5.96
N PRO A 276 -9.85 13.36 7.30
CA PRO A 276 -9.29 12.37 8.20
C PRO A 276 -9.85 10.98 7.90
N PHE A 277 -9.00 9.96 7.94
CA PHE A 277 -9.29 8.58 7.52
C PHE A 277 -9.66 8.38 6.04
N GLY A 278 -9.60 9.41 5.19
CA GLY A 278 -9.95 9.31 3.76
C GLY A 278 -9.20 8.21 3.01
N GLN A 279 -8.03 7.81 3.50
CA GLN A 279 -7.22 6.72 2.93
C GLN A 279 -7.56 5.33 3.48
N CYS A 280 -8.45 5.21 4.47
CA CYS A 280 -8.94 3.92 4.94
C CYS A 280 -10.18 3.51 4.14
N TYR A 281 -9.99 3.06 2.91
CA TYR A 281 -11.08 2.62 2.04
C TYR A 281 -11.93 1.52 2.69
N ALA A 282 -11.32 0.66 3.54
CA ALA A 282 -12.04 -0.37 4.30
C ALA A 282 -13.09 0.22 5.26
N MET A 283 -12.78 1.36 5.93
CA MET A 283 -13.73 2.05 6.81
C MET A 283 -14.93 2.59 6.04
N HIS A 284 -14.72 2.97 4.79
CA HIS A 284 -15.75 3.55 3.92
C HIS A 284 -16.46 2.50 3.05
N GLY A 285 -16.12 1.21 3.18
CA GLY A 285 -16.68 0.14 2.34
C GLY A 285 -16.27 0.22 0.87
N GLU A 286 -15.18 0.92 0.57
CA GLU A 286 -14.70 1.20 -0.78
C GLU A 286 -13.45 0.37 -1.14
N GLU A 287 -13.02 -0.57 -0.27
CA GLU A 287 -11.90 -1.49 -0.52
C GLU A 287 -12.41 -2.92 -0.78
N ALA A 288 -11.83 -3.56 -1.76
CA ALA A 288 -11.95 -4.99 -2.01
C ALA A 288 -10.56 -5.62 -2.06
N TYR A 289 -10.17 -6.34 -1.01
CA TYR A 289 -9.00 -7.20 -1.02
C TYR A 289 -9.43 -8.61 -1.43
N VAL A 290 -9.04 -9.05 -2.62
CA VAL A 290 -9.43 -10.35 -3.18
C VAL A 290 -8.28 -11.33 -3.01
N THR A 291 -8.53 -12.40 -2.26
CA THR A 291 -7.59 -13.51 -2.09
C THR A 291 -7.56 -14.41 -3.33
N SER A 292 -6.52 -15.21 -3.47
CA SER A 292 -6.35 -16.10 -4.64
C SER A 292 -7.43 -17.16 -4.79
N ASP A 293 -8.21 -17.44 -3.74
CA ASP A 293 -9.40 -18.32 -3.74
C ASP A 293 -10.71 -17.56 -4.04
N GLY A 294 -10.63 -16.26 -4.36
CA GLY A 294 -11.77 -15.45 -4.76
C GLY A 294 -12.59 -14.83 -3.62
N LYS A 295 -12.20 -15.02 -2.36
CA LYS A 295 -12.86 -14.36 -1.23
C LYS A 295 -12.50 -12.87 -1.18
N ILE A 296 -13.46 -12.03 -0.78
CA ILE A 296 -13.30 -10.57 -0.70
C ILE A 296 -13.29 -10.15 0.76
N TYR A 297 -12.18 -9.58 1.21
CA TYR A 297 -12.03 -9.01 2.55
C TYR A 297 -11.93 -7.48 2.50
N ALA A 298 -12.27 -6.85 3.61
CA ALA A 298 -12.20 -5.39 3.74
C ALA A 298 -10.76 -4.82 3.72
N CYS A 299 -9.76 -5.64 4.03
CA CYS A 299 -8.34 -5.23 4.01
C CYS A 299 -7.43 -6.47 4.01
N SER A 300 -6.23 -6.34 3.46
CA SER A 300 -5.21 -7.40 3.42
C SER A 300 -4.86 -7.97 4.80
N SER A 301 -4.84 -7.13 5.84
CA SER A 301 -4.53 -7.52 7.21
C SER A 301 -5.68 -8.21 7.95
N LEU A 302 -6.83 -8.34 7.30
CA LEU A 302 -8.06 -8.92 7.89
C LEU A 302 -8.41 -10.27 7.26
N VAL A 303 -7.56 -10.77 6.36
CA VAL A 303 -7.73 -12.09 5.72
C VAL A 303 -7.77 -13.19 6.78
N GLY A 304 -8.70 -14.15 6.61
CA GLY A 304 -8.92 -15.25 7.54
C GLY A 304 -9.80 -14.92 8.75
N LYS A 305 -10.18 -13.65 8.93
CA LYS A 305 -11.12 -13.22 9.97
C LYS A 305 -12.53 -13.10 9.38
N GLU A 306 -13.40 -14.05 9.67
CA GLU A 306 -14.76 -14.14 9.09
C GLU A 306 -15.57 -12.85 9.24
N THR A 307 -15.40 -12.15 10.36
CA THR A 307 -16.08 -10.87 10.63
C THR A 307 -15.80 -9.78 9.56
N TYR A 308 -14.70 -9.89 8.83
CA TYR A 308 -14.27 -8.93 7.82
C TYR A 308 -14.35 -9.49 6.39
N LEU A 309 -14.97 -10.66 6.22
CA LEU A 309 -15.28 -11.25 4.94
C LEU A 309 -16.52 -10.56 4.37
N LEU A 310 -16.37 -9.91 3.21
CA LEU A 310 -17.43 -9.13 2.58
C LEU A 310 -18.22 -9.91 1.53
N GLY A 311 -17.70 -11.05 1.09
CA GLY A 311 -18.27 -11.87 0.05
C GLY A 311 -17.20 -12.58 -0.78
N ASP A 312 -17.50 -12.87 -2.02
CA ASP A 312 -16.60 -13.48 -2.99
C ASP A 312 -16.86 -12.96 -4.43
N VAL A 313 -15.96 -13.29 -5.36
CA VAL A 313 -16.06 -12.79 -6.74
C VAL A 313 -17.24 -13.39 -7.52
N TRP A 314 -17.87 -14.44 -7.02
CA TRP A 314 -19.01 -15.11 -7.69
C TRP A 314 -20.34 -14.51 -7.28
N SER A 315 -20.53 -14.28 -5.97
CA SER A 315 -21.72 -13.67 -5.39
C SER A 315 -21.63 -12.14 -5.27
N GLY A 316 -20.42 -11.59 -5.35
CA GLY A 316 -20.14 -10.18 -5.14
C GLY A 316 -19.97 -9.83 -3.66
N MET A 317 -19.84 -8.52 -3.38
CA MET A 317 -19.79 -7.98 -2.02
C MET A 317 -21.20 -7.80 -1.48
N ASP A 318 -21.43 -8.25 -0.25
CA ASP A 318 -22.66 -8.03 0.50
C ASP A 318 -22.69 -6.58 1.02
N PRO A 319 -23.66 -5.74 0.58
CA PRO A 319 -23.71 -4.32 0.99
C PRO A 319 -23.93 -4.14 2.49
N GLU A 320 -24.74 -4.99 3.13
CA GLU A 320 -25.01 -4.92 4.57
C GLU A 320 -23.77 -5.27 5.39
N LYS A 321 -23.10 -6.38 5.04
CA LYS A 321 -21.81 -6.75 5.66
C LYS A 321 -20.77 -5.66 5.46
N THR A 322 -20.68 -5.08 4.26
CA THR A 322 -19.73 -4.00 3.95
C THR A 322 -19.97 -2.80 4.86
N PHE A 323 -21.22 -2.39 5.03
CA PHE A 323 -21.59 -1.31 5.92
C PHE A 323 -21.25 -1.62 7.39
N LEU A 324 -21.65 -2.80 7.88
CA LEU A 324 -21.39 -3.22 9.26
C LEU A 324 -19.89 -3.31 9.58
N VAL A 325 -19.07 -3.78 8.64
CA VAL A 325 -17.62 -3.82 8.79
C VAL A 325 -17.04 -2.40 8.85
N GLY A 326 -17.50 -1.49 8.00
CA GLY A 326 -17.10 -0.09 8.03
C GLY A 326 -17.41 0.55 9.39
N LYS A 327 -18.63 0.37 9.91
CA LYS A 327 -19.04 0.85 11.25
C LYS A 327 -18.19 0.25 12.37
N LYS A 328 -17.87 -1.03 12.29
CA LYS A 328 -17.00 -1.70 13.26
C LYS A 328 -15.59 -1.11 13.28
N ILE A 329 -15.01 -0.82 12.11
CA ILE A 329 -13.72 -0.16 12.00
C ILE A 329 -13.79 1.26 12.58
N GLU A 330 -14.84 2.00 12.23
CA GLU A 330 -15.09 3.37 12.73
C GLU A 330 -15.18 3.40 14.25
N GLU A 331 -15.96 2.52 14.86
CA GLU A 331 -16.11 2.44 16.33
C GLU A 331 -14.79 2.05 17.02
N ALA A 332 -14.03 1.12 16.46
CA ALA A 332 -12.72 0.76 17.00
C ALA A 332 -11.72 1.93 16.95
N MET A 333 -11.92 2.88 16.05
CA MET A 333 -11.08 4.08 15.90
C MET A 333 -11.63 5.31 16.63
N LYS A 334 -12.64 5.17 17.50
CA LYS A 334 -13.27 6.32 18.18
C LYS A 334 -12.29 7.15 19.01
N ALA A 335 -11.31 6.53 19.67
CA ALA A 335 -10.29 7.27 20.42
C ALA A 335 -9.45 8.18 19.51
N CYS A 336 -9.16 7.73 18.28
CA CYS A 336 -8.50 8.54 17.27
C CYS A 336 -9.44 9.64 16.74
N ARG A 337 -10.70 9.35 16.53
CA ARG A 337 -11.71 10.33 16.06
C ARG A 337 -11.91 11.49 17.04
N HIS A 338 -11.76 11.26 18.33
CA HIS A 338 -11.84 12.30 19.37
C HIS A 338 -10.47 12.93 19.70
N CYS A 339 -9.41 12.56 18.98
CA CYS A 339 -8.10 13.13 19.19
C CYS A 339 -8.04 14.57 18.66
N PRO A 340 -7.56 15.54 19.45
CA PRO A 340 -7.45 16.93 19.00
C PRO A 340 -6.50 17.13 17.82
N GLN A 341 -5.57 16.18 17.60
CA GLN A 341 -4.62 16.22 16.48
C GLN A 341 -5.13 15.53 15.21
N LEU A 342 -6.39 15.08 15.17
CA LEU A 342 -6.90 14.31 14.03
C LEU A 342 -6.79 15.06 12.70
N CYS A 343 -7.08 16.37 12.71
CA CYS A 343 -7.03 17.21 11.51
C CYS A 343 -5.59 17.44 11.01
N ASP A 344 -4.60 17.31 11.90
CA ASP A 344 -3.19 17.50 11.56
C ASP A 344 -2.52 16.19 11.13
N CYS A 345 -2.96 15.04 11.67
CA CYS A 345 -2.33 13.75 11.39
C CYS A 345 -3.10 12.86 10.39
N GLY A 346 -4.39 13.15 10.16
CA GLY A 346 -5.23 12.40 9.24
C GLY A 346 -5.69 11.02 9.71
N GLY A 347 -5.40 10.64 10.97
CA GLY A 347 -5.83 9.38 11.58
C GLY A 347 -4.90 8.19 11.36
N GLY A 348 -5.03 7.18 12.23
CA GLY A 348 -4.24 5.97 12.23
C GLY A 348 -4.84 4.82 11.40
N CYS A 349 -4.17 3.66 11.43
CA CYS A 349 -4.60 2.44 10.76
C CYS A 349 -5.25 1.47 11.75
N PHE A 350 -6.51 1.14 11.53
CA PHE A 350 -7.27 0.20 12.37
C PHE A 350 -6.54 -1.12 12.64
N THR A 351 -5.90 -1.70 11.63
CA THR A 351 -5.28 -3.03 11.79
C THR A 351 -4.04 -3.03 12.69
N ARG A 352 -3.43 -1.87 12.95
CA ARG A 352 -2.35 -1.71 13.93
C ARG A 352 -2.88 -1.54 15.35
N TRP A 353 -4.10 -1.05 15.51
CA TRP A 353 -4.76 -0.86 16.79
C TRP A 353 -5.50 -2.12 17.27
N GLN A 354 -5.85 -3.00 16.34
CA GLN A 354 -6.64 -4.19 16.63
C GLN A 354 -5.91 -5.14 17.61
N GLY A 355 -6.58 -5.50 18.71
CA GLY A 355 -6.03 -6.40 19.73
C GLY A 355 -5.10 -5.73 20.73
N ARG A 356 -5.03 -4.40 20.74
CA ARG A 356 -4.30 -3.62 21.74
C ARG A 356 -5.27 -2.89 22.66
N ASP A 357 -4.90 -2.81 23.93
CA ASP A 357 -5.60 -1.97 24.93
C ASP A 357 -5.13 -0.51 24.74
N GLY A 358 -5.71 0.20 23.78
CA GLY A 358 -5.38 1.61 23.52
C GLY A 358 -4.86 1.89 22.12
N LYS A 359 -4.10 2.98 21.99
CA LYS A 359 -3.58 3.48 20.71
C LYS A 359 -2.33 2.71 20.28
N ALA A 360 -2.09 2.61 18.97
CA ALA A 360 -0.77 2.29 18.44
C ALA A 360 0.11 3.54 18.58
N GLU A 361 0.78 3.69 19.73
CA GLU A 361 1.50 4.91 20.10
C GLU A 361 2.66 5.20 19.14
N GLU A 362 3.31 4.17 18.64
CA GLU A 362 4.35 4.28 17.61
C GLU A 362 3.82 4.87 16.29
N GLU A 363 2.55 4.61 15.95
CA GLU A 363 1.91 5.23 14.79
C GLU A 363 1.60 6.70 15.05
N CYS A 364 1.09 7.03 16.23
CA CYS A 364 0.89 8.42 16.64
C CYS A 364 2.20 9.19 16.60
N ALA A 365 3.29 8.62 17.13
CA ALA A 365 4.63 9.20 17.14
C ALA A 365 5.13 9.50 15.71
N MET A 366 4.99 8.56 14.79
CA MET A 366 5.35 8.76 13.38
C MET A 366 4.56 9.91 12.73
N GLN A 367 3.24 9.93 12.92
CA GLN A 367 2.38 10.96 12.33
C GLN A 367 2.69 12.35 12.90
N GLN A 368 2.93 12.47 14.21
CA GLN A 368 3.26 13.72 14.88
C GLN A 368 4.59 14.32 14.39
N VAL A 369 5.58 13.47 14.09
CA VAL A 369 6.83 13.96 13.51
C VAL A 369 6.60 14.58 12.15
N PHE A 370 5.90 13.89 11.25
CA PHE A 370 5.63 14.42 9.92
C PHE A 370 4.71 15.65 9.94
N ALA A 371 3.79 15.75 10.89
CA ALA A 371 2.93 16.91 11.06
C ALA A 371 3.70 18.22 11.37
N LYS A 372 4.94 18.14 11.94
CA LYS A 372 5.80 19.31 12.15
C LYS A 372 6.30 19.94 10.85
N TYR A 373 6.22 19.24 9.72
CA TYR A 373 6.80 19.62 8.43
C TYR A 373 5.75 19.90 7.33
N ILE A 374 4.55 20.29 7.77
CA ILE A 374 3.46 20.71 6.87
C ILE A 374 3.71 22.11 6.32
#